data_27d509163fe36cb859bfcc857a3c6b75
#
_entry.id   27d509163fe36cb859bfcc857a3c6b75
#
_cell.length_a   1.000
_cell.length_b   1.000
_cell.length_c   1.000
_cell.angle_alpha   90.00
_cell.angle_beta   90.00
_cell.angle_gamma   90.00
#
_symmetry.space_group_name_H-M   'P 1'
#
loop_
_entity.id
_entity.type
_entity.pdbx_description
1 polymer ?
#
loop_
_entity_poly.entity_id
_entity_poly.type
_entity_poly.pdbx_seq_one_letter_code
_entity_poly.pdbx_strand_id
1 'polypeptide(L)'
;MVIYVYIASCSGSTSIKKKQQDVMGFFDACKIPYEEKDIAANEENRKWMRENVPENCRPTTGNPLPPQIFNDCRHCGDYDSFFDARENNAVYAFLGLEAPPGSKEAIALEKLKG
;
A
#
# COMPACT_ATOMS: atom_id res chain seq x y z
N MET A 1 -4.98 9.73 10.91
CA MET A 1 -4.94 8.61 9.96
C MET A 1 -3.51 8.11 9.82
N VAL A 2 -3.30 6.83 9.99
CA VAL A 2 -1.97 6.23 9.90
C VAL A 2 -1.97 5.23 8.75
N ILE A 3 -0.97 5.36 7.88
CA ILE A 3 -0.78 4.42 6.78
C ILE A 3 0.10 3.27 7.28
N TYR A 4 -0.36 2.04 7.09
CA TYR A 4 0.39 0.85 7.45
C TYR A 4 0.75 0.06 6.20
N VAL A 5 2.01 -0.37 6.11
CA VAL A 5 2.48 -1.23 5.03
C VAL A 5 2.85 -2.58 5.65
N TYR A 6 2.12 -3.63 5.30
CA TYR A 6 2.40 -4.98 5.78
C TYR A 6 3.41 -5.63 4.84
N ILE A 7 4.57 -5.97 5.39
CA ILE A 7 5.70 -6.51 4.64
C ILE A 7 6.16 -7.83 5.24
N ALA A 8 7.00 -8.55 4.49
CA ALA A 8 7.66 -9.77 4.99
C ALA A 8 9.17 -9.59 4.83
N SER A 9 9.85 -9.29 5.94
CA SER A 9 11.30 -9.04 5.94
C SER A 9 12.11 -10.28 5.54
N CYS A 10 11.56 -11.46 5.82
CA CYS A 10 12.23 -12.74 5.54
C CYS A 10 11.63 -13.44 4.32
N SER A 11 11.08 -12.70 3.36
CA SER A 11 10.55 -13.29 2.14
C SER A 11 11.67 -13.90 1.31
N GLY A 12 11.47 -15.13 0.86
CA GLY A 12 12.38 -15.78 -0.08
C GLY A 12 12.19 -15.31 -1.52
N SER A 13 11.15 -14.53 -1.79
CA SER A 13 10.85 -14.06 -3.13
C SER A 13 11.49 -12.70 -3.41
N THR A 14 12.35 -12.64 -4.42
CA THR A 14 12.95 -11.40 -4.88
C THR A 14 11.88 -10.43 -5.39
N SER A 15 10.84 -10.95 -6.04
CA SER A 15 9.74 -10.16 -6.55
C SER A 15 8.99 -9.45 -5.41
N ILE A 16 8.70 -10.16 -4.33
CA ILE A 16 8.03 -9.57 -3.15
C ILE A 16 8.91 -8.49 -2.53
N LYS A 17 10.20 -8.75 -2.36
CA LYS A 17 11.14 -7.78 -1.81
C LYS A 17 11.17 -6.49 -2.64
N LYS A 18 11.22 -6.61 -3.96
CA LYS A 18 11.21 -5.47 -4.87
C LYS A 18 9.93 -4.65 -4.74
N LYS A 19 8.80 -5.33 -4.69
CA LYS A 19 7.50 -4.67 -4.57
C LYS A 19 7.39 -3.91 -3.25
N GLN A 20 7.86 -4.49 -2.16
CA GLN A 20 7.89 -3.83 -0.86
C GLN A 20 8.76 -2.57 -0.88
N GLN A 21 9.94 -2.67 -1.46
CA GLN A 21 10.85 -1.54 -1.59
C GLN A 21 10.26 -0.43 -2.47
N ASP A 22 9.55 -0.79 -3.53
CA ASP A 22 8.87 0.15 -4.41
C ASP A 22 7.85 0.99 -3.64
N VAL A 23 7.02 0.33 -2.85
CA VAL A 23 5.97 1.00 -2.05
C VAL A 23 6.60 1.94 -1.03
N MET A 24 7.53 1.42 -0.24
CA MET A 24 8.16 2.20 0.83
C MET A 24 9.00 3.35 0.27
N GLY A 25 9.74 3.10 -0.81
CA GLY A 25 10.53 4.13 -1.46
C GLY A 25 9.67 5.26 -2.03
N PHE A 26 8.52 4.93 -2.58
CA PHE A 26 7.59 5.93 -3.08
C PHE A 26 7.04 6.79 -1.94
N PHE A 27 6.65 6.17 -0.83
CA PHE A 27 6.15 6.91 0.33
C PHE A 27 7.22 7.83 0.91
N ASP A 28 8.46 7.35 0.99
CA ASP A 28 9.59 8.17 1.45
C ASP A 28 9.83 9.36 0.52
N ALA A 29 9.79 9.14 -0.79
CA ALA A 29 9.98 10.20 -1.78
C ALA A 29 8.88 11.25 -1.72
N CYS A 30 7.65 10.84 -1.44
CA CYS A 30 6.51 11.75 -1.31
C CYS A 30 6.33 12.29 0.10
N LYS A 31 7.19 11.89 1.04
CA LYS A 31 7.12 12.28 2.46
C LYS A 31 5.79 11.90 3.10
N ILE A 32 5.22 10.77 2.68
CA ILE A 32 4.02 10.21 3.28
C ILE A 32 4.43 9.41 4.51
N PRO A 33 3.98 9.78 5.72
CA PRO A 33 4.32 8.99 6.90
C PRO A 33 3.60 7.64 6.87
N TYR A 34 4.31 6.58 7.23
CA TYR A 34 3.75 5.24 7.28
C TYR A 34 4.47 4.41 8.35
N GLU A 35 3.84 3.33 8.79
CA GLU A 35 4.45 2.35 9.67
C GLU A 35 4.58 1.01 8.97
N GLU A 36 5.71 0.37 9.15
CA GLU A 36 5.95 -0.97 8.65
C GLU A 36 5.40 -2.00 9.64
N LYS A 37 4.66 -2.97 9.14
CA LYS A 37 4.16 -4.10 9.93
C LYS A 37 4.74 -5.38 9.33
N ASP A 38 5.74 -5.93 10.01
CA ASP A 38 6.46 -7.10 9.51
C ASP A 38 5.71 -8.39 9.90
N ILE A 39 5.19 -9.09 8.91
CA ILE A 39 4.45 -10.32 9.13
C ILE A 39 5.37 -11.53 9.33
N ALA A 40 6.64 -11.42 8.94
CA ALA A 40 7.61 -12.50 9.14
C ALA A 40 8.15 -12.52 10.57
N ALA A 41 8.27 -11.34 11.19
CA ALA A 41 8.79 -11.19 12.54
C ALA A 41 7.71 -11.18 13.61
N ASN A 42 6.45 -10.99 13.24
CA ASN A 42 5.36 -10.82 14.20
C ASN A 42 4.10 -11.57 13.73
N GLU A 43 3.72 -12.58 14.49
CA GLU A 43 2.54 -13.40 14.17
C GLU A 43 1.22 -12.63 14.28
N GLU A 44 1.14 -11.67 15.19
CA GLU A 44 -0.06 -10.85 15.32
C GLU A 44 -0.29 -10.01 14.08
N ASN A 45 0.77 -9.47 13.50
CA ASN A 45 0.69 -8.72 12.26
C ASN A 45 0.21 -9.61 11.12
N ARG A 46 0.74 -10.83 11.02
CA ARG A 46 0.35 -11.79 10.00
C ARG A 46 -1.12 -12.18 10.14
N LYS A 47 -1.56 -12.46 11.37
CA LYS A 47 -2.94 -12.81 11.67
C LYS A 47 -3.89 -11.67 11.31
N TRP A 48 -3.53 -10.46 11.73
CA TRP A 48 -4.35 -9.27 11.46
C TRP A 48 -4.49 -9.02 9.96
N MET A 49 -3.38 -9.10 9.22
CA MET A 49 -3.40 -8.93 7.77
C MET A 49 -4.30 -9.96 7.11
N ARG A 50 -4.18 -11.23 7.50
CA ARG A 50 -4.99 -12.31 6.93
C ARG A 50 -6.47 -12.09 7.19
N GLU A 51 -6.83 -11.58 8.37
CA GLU A 51 -8.23 -11.36 8.74
C GLU A 51 -8.83 -10.12 8.09
N ASN A 52 -8.02 -9.14 7.76
CA ASN A 52 -8.50 -7.84 7.27
C ASN A 52 -8.33 -7.60 5.78
N VAL A 53 -7.59 -8.45 5.08
CA VAL A 53 -7.51 -8.39 3.62
C VAL A 53 -8.75 -9.04 3.01
N PRO A 54 -9.48 -8.35 2.12
CA PRO A 54 -10.69 -8.92 1.49
C PRO A 54 -10.38 -10.20 0.71
N GLU A 55 -11.35 -11.10 0.64
CA GLU A 55 -11.19 -12.38 -0.07
C GLU A 55 -10.82 -12.20 -1.54
N ASN A 56 -11.35 -11.20 -2.20
CA ASN A 56 -11.04 -10.93 -3.61
C ASN A 56 -9.60 -10.47 -3.84
N CYS A 57 -8.89 -10.10 -2.79
CA CYS A 57 -7.47 -9.73 -2.84
C CYS A 57 -6.56 -10.86 -2.35
N ARG A 58 -7.12 -12.01 -2.02
CA ARG A 58 -6.37 -13.19 -1.57
C ARG A 58 -6.17 -14.16 -2.73
N PRO A 59 -4.98 -14.80 -2.80
CA PRO A 59 -4.79 -15.86 -3.78
C PRO A 59 -5.60 -17.12 -3.39
N THR A 60 -5.68 -18.08 -4.29
CA THR A 60 -6.41 -19.34 -4.06
C THR A 60 -5.87 -20.13 -2.86
N THR A 61 -4.62 -19.89 -2.46
CA THR A 61 -4.01 -20.49 -1.27
C THR A 61 -4.54 -19.92 0.04
N GLY A 62 -5.31 -18.83 -0.02
CA GLY A 62 -5.95 -18.24 1.15
C GLY A 62 -5.12 -17.25 1.94
N ASN A 63 -3.83 -17.14 1.69
CA ASN A 63 -2.95 -16.23 2.41
C ASN A 63 -2.64 -15.01 1.54
N PRO A 64 -2.96 -13.80 2.02
CA PRO A 64 -2.62 -12.59 1.26
C PRO A 64 -1.11 -12.41 1.16
N LEU A 65 -0.66 -11.90 0.01
CA LEU A 65 0.77 -11.68 -0.23
C LEU A 65 1.16 -10.24 0.09
N PRO A 66 2.30 -10.02 0.75
CA PRO A 66 2.82 -8.67 0.95
C PRO A 66 3.33 -8.09 -0.38
N PRO A 67 3.41 -6.76 -0.52
CA PRO A 67 2.95 -5.78 0.46
C PRO A 67 1.44 -5.56 0.43
N GLN A 68 0.85 -5.27 1.58
CA GLN A 68 -0.55 -4.86 1.69
C GLN A 68 -0.59 -3.50 2.37
N ILE A 69 -1.43 -2.62 1.90
CA ILE A 69 -1.46 -1.23 2.35
C ILE A 69 -2.80 -0.94 3.02
N PHE A 70 -2.74 -0.35 4.21
CA PHE A 70 -3.92 -0.02 5.00
C PHE A 70 -3.88 1.46 5.41
N ASN A 71 -5.04 2.07 5.53
CA ASN A 71 -5.24 3.37 6.18
C ASN A 71 -6.04 3.10 7.45
N ASP A 72 -5.40 3.14 8.61
CA ASP A 72 -5.93 2.66 9.88
C ASP A 72 -6.39 1.19 9.72
N CYS A 73 -7.67 0.91 9.86
CA CYS A 73 -8.22 -0.44 9.71
C CYS A 73 -8.77 -0.73 8.32
N ARG A 74 -8.67 0.24 7.40
CA ARG A 74 -9.23 0.11 6.07
C ARG A 74 -8.19 -0.41 5.08
N HIS A 75 -8.53 -1.46 4.36
CA HIS A 75 -7.67 -2.00 3.31
C HIS A 75 -7.68 -1.07 2.09
N CYS A 76 -6.53 -0.47 1.79
CA CYS A 76 -6.39 0.38 0.60
C CYS A 76 -6.18 -0.46 -0.65
N GLY A 77 -5.33 -1.47 -0.57
CA GLY A 77 -5.07 -2.35 -1.68
C GLY A 77 -3.75 -3.10 -1.53
N ASP A 78 -3.44 -3.88 -2.55
CA ASP A 78 -2.18 -4.61 -2.66
C ASP A 78 -1.21 -3.82 -3.56
N TYR A 79 -0.11 -4.47 -3.95
CA TYR A 79 0.89 -3.83 -4.80
C TYR A 79 0.31 -3.45 -6.17
N ASP A 80 -0.48 -4.33 -6.78
CA ASP A 80 -1.03 -4.09 -8.11
C ASP A 80 -1.93 -2.86 -8.11
N SER A 81 -2.79 -2.74 -7.10
CA SER A 81 -3.64 -1.56 -6.93
C SER A 81 -2.83 -0.29 -6.70
N PHE A 82 -1.75 -0.40 -5.91
CA PHE A 82 -0.83 0.71 -5.68
C PHE A 82 -0.15 1.14 -6.98
N PHE A 83 0.32 0.17 -7.76
CA PHE A 83 1.00 0.43 -9.04
C PHE A 83 0.07 1.17 -10.00
N ASP A 84 -1.17 0.71 -10.13
CA ASP A 84 -2.18 1.38 -10.96
C ASP A 84 -2.43 2.81 -10.48
N ALA A 85 -2.56 3.01 -9.18
CA ALA A 85 -2.77 4.34 -8.62
C ALA A 85 -1.58 5.26 -8.92
N ARG A 86 -0.36 4.74 -8.82
CA ARG A 86 0.84 5.51 -9.14
C ARG A 86 0.87 5.92 -10.61
N GLU A 87 0.55 5.00 -11.51
CA GLU A 87 0.53 5.27 -12.94
C GLU A 87 -0.54 6.30 -13.33
N ASN A 88 -1.63 6.34 -12.60
CA ASN A 88 -2.73 7.25 -12.84
C ASN A 88 -2.67 8.53 -12.00
N ASN A 89 -1.58 8.76 -11.27
CA ASN A 89 -1.42 9.90 -10.35
C ASN A 89 -2.58 9.99 -9.36
N ALA A 90 -2.95 8.85 -8.77
CA ALA A 90 -4.09 8.74 -7.86
C ALA A 90 -3.72 8.07 -6.53
N VAL A 91 -2.43 8.12 -6.13
CA VAL A 91 -1.96 7.45 -4.91
C VAL A 91 -2.60 8.03 -3.66
N TYR A 92 -2.73 9.36 -3.58
CA TYR A 92 -3.35 9.97 -2.41
C TYR A 92 -4.82 9.57 -2.28
N ALA A 93 -5.55 9.54 -3.41
CA ALA A 93 -6.92 9.04 -3.41
C ALA A 93 -6.99 7.55 -3.04
N PHE A 94 -6.03 6.77 -3.53
CA PHE A 94 -5.90 5.34 -3.19
C PHE A 94 -5.73 5.15 -1.68
N LEU A 95 -4.94 6.01 -1.04
CA LEU A 95 -4.68 5.96 0.40
C LEU A 95 -5.79 6.61 1.23
N GLY A 96 -6.73 7.30 0.59
CA GLY A 96 -7.76 8.06 1.29
C GLY A 96 -7.27 9.38 1.84
N LEU A 97 -6.19 9.93 1.27
CA LEU A 97 -5.58 11.19 1.67
C LEU A 97 -5.85 12.26 0.63
N GLU A 98 -5.74 13.53 1.02
CA GLU A 98 -5.80 14.64 0.08
C GLU A 98 -4.45 14.83 -0.60
N ALA A 99 -4.47 15.05 -1.92
CA ALA A 99 -3.26 15.35 -2.67
C ALA A 99 -2.73 16.74 -2.26
N PRO A 100 -1.44 16.87 -1.91
CA PRO A 100 -0.87 18.17 -1.56
C PRO A 100 -0.94 19.14 -2.74
N PRO A 101 -1.14 20.44 -2.48
CA PRO A 101 -1.11 21.44 -3.55
C PRO A 101 0.21 21.40 -4.30
N GLY A 102 0.14 21.46 -5.63
CA GLY A 102 1.32 21.42 -6.50
C GLY A 102 1.85 20.02 -6.79
N SER A 103 1.26 18.97 -6.20
CA SER A 103 1.62 17.60 -6.55
C SER A 103 1.06 17.24 -7.92
N LYS A 104 1.63 16.21 -8.55
CA LYS A 104 1.15 15.73 -9.84
C LYS A 104 -0.31 15.33 -9.79
N GLU A 105 -0.72 14.70 -8.69
CA GLU A 105 -2.11 14.27 -8.50
C GLU A 105 -3.05 15.46 -8.37
N ALA A 106 -2.68 16.49 -7.60
CA ALA A 106 -3.48 17.69 -7.45
C ALA A 106 -3.66 18.41 -8.79
N ILE A 107 -2.58 18.49 -9.58
CA ILE A 107 -2.63 19.09 -10.93
C ILE A 107 -3.56 18.29 -11.83
N ALA A 108 -3.47 16.95 -11.79
CA ALA A 108 -4.33 16.09 -12.58
C ALA A 108 -5.81 16.26 -12.22
N LEU A 109 -6.12 16.38 -10.92
CA LEU A 109 -7.48 16.59 -10.45
C LEU A 109 -8.04 17.95 -10.89
N GLU A 110 -7.22 18.99 -10.86
CA GLU A 110 -7.62 20.31 -11.35
C GLU A 110 -7.96 20.28 -12.83
N LYS A 111 -7.18 19.56 -13.64
CA LYS A 111 -7.44 19.40 -15.08
C LYS A 111 -8.75 18.68 -15.35
N LEU A 112 -9.10 17.71 -14.50
CA LEU A 112 -10.37 16.99 -14.64
C LEU A 112 -11.58 17.85 -14.26
N LYS A 113 -11.39 18.81 -13.36
CA LYS A 113 -12.46 19.71 -12.93
C LYS A 113 -12.67 20.91 -13.86
N GLY A 114 -11.66 21.21 -14.64
CA GLY A 114 -11.66 22.38 -15.46
C GLY A 114 -11.84 22.17 -16.90
#